data_ea8a47c101e80edcd3a1ca5cc317cf14
#
_entry.id   ea8a47c101e80edcd3a1ca5cc317cf14
#
_cell.length_a   1.000
_cell.length_b   1.000
_cell.length_c   1.000
_cell.angle_alpha   90.00
_cell.angle_beta   90.00
_cell.angle_gamma   90.00
#
_symmetry.space_group_name_H-M   'P 1'
#
loop_
_entity.id
_entity.type
_entity.pdbx_description
1 polymer ?
#
loop_
_entity_poly.entity_id
_entity_poly.type
_entity_poly.pdbx_seq_one_letter_code
_entity_poly.pdbx_strand_id
1 'polypeptide(L)'
;KRTLLCCSRWQGLLLLDLNTGKCRRPPFDCGKEIMNVLIDSQKRIWVAPYNGGLNCLTHDGKLLATYTTHNSSLSNNVVLSLAEREGEIWIGTDGGGINILDPETGHFSLLEHVPGSDNYSLPANSILCLYNDYNNNIWAGSIRNGLISIREVSMKTYTDLPATTAD
;
A
#
# COMPACT_ATOMS: atom_id res chain seq x y z
N LYS A 1 -20.36 14.06 -6.69
CA LYS A 1 -20.14 14.25 -5.22
C LYS A 1 -18.63 14.21 -4.95
N ARG A 2 -18.10 15.23 -4.27
CA ARG A 2 -16.69 15.26 -3.86
C ARG A 2 -16.63 14.65 -2.45
N THR A 3 -16.09 13.45 -2.33
CA THR A 3 -15.92 12.76 -1.06
C THR A 3 -14.42 12.62 -0.78
N LEU A 4 -13.99 13.02 0.40
CA LEU A 4 -12.64 12.78 0.90
C LEU A 4 -12.67 11.54 1.79
N LEU A 5 -11.73 10.64 1.54
CA LEU A 5 -11.49 9.50 2.41
C LEU A 5 -10.49 9.90 3.49
N CYS A 6 -10.89 9.74 4.73
CA CYS A 6 -10.06 10.04 5.89
C CYS A 6 -9.86 8.76 6.69
N CYS A 7 -8.64 8.44 7.03
CA CYS A 7 -8.35 7.37 7.96
C CYS A 7 -7.64 7.91 9.20
N SER A 8 -7.85 7.27 10.32
CA SER A 8 -7.17 7.61 11.56
C SER A 8 -6.87 6.36 12.37
N ARG A 9 -5.87 6.49 13.24
CA ARG A 9 -5.44 5.41 14.12
C ARG A 9 -6.48 5.01 15.19
N TRP A 10 -7.46 5.90 15.48
CA TRP A 10 -8.41 5.66 16.57
C TRP A 10 -9.88 5.69 16.14
N GLN A 11 -10.16 6.33 15.02
CA GLN A 11 -11.53 6.50 14.51
C GLN A 11 -11.86 5.59 13.32
N GLY A 12 -10.85 4.89 12.80
CA GLY A 12 -11.00 4.06 11.61
C GLY A 12 -11.19 4.86 10.33
N LEU A 13 -11.99 4.34 9.42
CA LEU A 13 -12.26 4.93 8.12
C LEU A 13 -13.48 5.85 8.16
N LEU A 14 -13.34 7.05 7.62
CA LEU A 14 -14.39 8.06 7.52
C LEU A 14 -14.50 8.57 6.10
N LEU A 15 -15.72 8.82 5.66
CA LEU A 15 -16.07 9.42 4.38
C LEU A 15 -16.59 10.84 4.65
N LEU A 16 -15.81 11.86 4.27
CA LEU A 16 -16.18 13.27 4.41
C LEU A 16 -16.77 13.77 3.09
N ASP A 17 -18.02 14.22 3.12
CA ASP A 17 -18.65 14.93 2.00
C ASP A 17 -18.14 16.38 2.02
N LEU A 18 -17.36 16.74 1.00
CA LEU A 18 -16.73 18.07 0.90
C LEU A 18 -17.74 19.21 0.60
N ASN A 19 -18.96 18.88 0.15
CA ASN A 19 -19.97 19.89 -0.12
C ASN A 19 -20.75 20.25 1.16
N THR A 20 -20.96 19.27 2.03
CA THR A 20 -21.81 19.45 3.23
C THR A 20 -21.02 19.48 4.53
N GLY A 21 -19.74 19.10 4.51
CA GLY A 21 -18.90 18.94 5.70
C GLY A 21 -19.29 17.77 6.60
N LYS A 22 -20.24 16.92 6.17
CA LYS A 22 -20.70 15.79 6.97
C LYS A 22 -19.77 14.60 6.82
N CYS A 23 -19.41 14.00 7.95
CA CYS A 23 -18.69 12.72 8.00
C CYS A 23 -19.66 11.57 8.19
N ARG A 24 -19.37 10.44 7.54
CA ARG A 24 -20.06 9.17 7.78
C ARG A 24 -19.05 8.02 7.81
N ARG A 25 -19.37 6.95 8.51
CA ARG A 25 -18.61 5.70 8.42
C ARG A 25 -19.05 4.90 7.19
N PRO A 26 -18.15 4.12 6.56
CA PRO A 26 -18.56 3.16 5.54
C PRO A 26 -19.44 2.06 6.17
N PRO A 27 -20.24 1.33 5.39
CA PRO A 27 -21.05 0.21 5.88
C PRO A 27 -20.21 -0.94 6.47
N PHE A 28 -19.02 -1.18 5.92
CA PHE A 28 -18.08 -2.18 6.43
C PHE A 28 -17.20 -1.60 7.52
N ASP A 29 -17.11 -2.25 8.66
CA ASP A 29 -16.22 -1.89 9.76
C ASP A 29 -14.80 -2.42 9.46
N CYS A 30 -13.92 -1.51 9.06
CA CYS A 30 -12.51 -1.82 8.81
C CYS A 30 -11.66 -1.83 10.10
N GLY A 31 -12.28 -1.71 11.28
CA GLY A 31 -11.55 -1.55 12.53
C GLY A 31 -11.17 -0.08 12.82
N LYS A 32 -10.51 0.11 13.95
CA LYS A 32 -10.18 1.47 14.45
C LYS A 32 -8.80 1.95 14.03
N GLU A 33 -7.83 1.05 13.88
CA GLU A 33 -6.46 1.38 13.50
C GLU A 33 -6.26 1.12 12.01
N ILE A 34 -6.29 2.18 11.20
CA ILE A 34 -6.04 2.10 9.77
C ILE A 34 -4.64 2.64 9.47
N MET A 35 -3.81 1.80 8.91
CA MET A 35 -2.42 2.13 8.56
C MET A 35 -2.34 2.86 7.23
N ASN A 36 -3.11 2.41 6.24
CA ASN A 36 -3.10 3.02 4.91
C ASN A 36 -4.44 2.85 4.21
N VAL A 37 -4.73 3.76 3.27
CA VAL A 37 -5.87 3.68 2.36
C VAL A 37 -5.46 4.14 0.97
N LEU A 38 -6.02 3.50 -0.05
CA LEU A 38 -5.82 3.84 -1.45
C LEU A 38 -7.18 3.82 -2.16
N ILE A 39 -7.41 4.76 -3.07
CA ILE A 39 -8.50 4.68 -4.04
C ILE A 39 -7.85 4.39 -5.38
N ASP A 40 -8.18 3.25 -5.98
CA ASP A 40 -7.61 2.85 -7.27
C ASP A 40 -8.32 3.53 -8.45
N SER A 41 -7.79 3.33 -9.65
CA SER A 41 -8.31 3.89 -10.90
C SER A 41 -9.74 3.42 -11.21
N GLN A 42 -10.14 2.26 -10.69
CA GLN A 42 -11.50 1.71 -10.79
C GLN A 42 -12.42 2.19 -9.66
N LYS A 43 -11.94 3.13 -8.79
CA LYS A 43 -12.69 3.70 -7.66
C LYS A 43 -13.02 2.69 -6.56
N ARG A 44 -12.29 1.57 -6.48
CA ARG A 44 -12.33 0.70 -5.31
C ARG A 44 -11.54 1.35 -4.18
N ILE A 45 -11.95 1.10 -2.96
CA ILE A 45 -11.26 1.60 -1.76
C ILE A 45 -10.49 0.44 -1.14
N TRP A 46 -9.18 0.57 -1.09
CA TRP A 46 -8.29 -0.37 -0.44
C TRP A 46 -7.96 0.14 0.95
N VAL A 47 -8.14 -0.70 1.95
CA VAL A 47 -7.96 -0.34 3.37
C VAL A 47 -7.08 -1.37 4.03
N ALA A 48 -6.01 -0.89 4.67
CA ALA A 48 -5.08 -1.69 5.44
C ALA A 48 -5.28 -1.43 6.95
N PRO A 49 -6.06 -2.25 7.66
CA PRO A 49 -6.11 -2.19 9.12
C PRO A 49 -4.81 -2.71 9.72
N TYR A 50 -4.45 -2.25 10.91
CA TYR A 50 -3.28 -2.77 11.62
C TYR A 50 -3.42 -4.29 11.84
N ASN A 51 -2.44 -5.06 11.37
CA ASN A 51 -2.40 -6.53 11.45
C ASN A 51 -3.67 -7.23 10.91
N GLY A 52 -4.43 -6.56 10.04
CA GLY A 52 -5.68 -7.06 9.45
C GLY A 52 -5.59 -7.44 7.98
N GLY A 53 -4.39 -7.43 7.40
CA GLY A 53 -4.19 -7.63 5.97
C GLY A 53 -4.71 -6.47 5.13
N LEU A 54 -5.41 -6.76 4.05
CA LEU A 54 -5.92 -5.79 3.10
C LEU A 54 -7.39 -6.05 2.78
N ASN A 55 -8.23 -5.02 2.91
CA ASN A 55 -9.63 -5.06 2.50
C ASN A 55 -9.83 -4.26 1.23
N CYS A 56 -10.60 -4.82 0.30
CA CYS A 56 -11.09 -4.14 -0.89
C CYS A 56 -12.58 -3.82 -0.72
N LEU A 57 -12.94 -2.55 -0.89
CA LEU A 57 -14.31 -2.09 -0.76
C LEU A 57 -14.76 -1.44 -2.06
N THR A 58 -16.08 -1.44 -2.32
CA THR A 58 -16.69 -0.59 -3.32
C THR A 58 -16.53 0.90 -2.94
N HIS A 59 -16.76 1.81 -3.88
CA HIS A 59 -16.69 3.26 -3.62
C HIS A 59 -17.71 3.75 -2.57
N ASP A 60 -18.78 3.01 -2.32
CA ASP A 60 -19.78 3.29 -1.27
C ASP A 60 -19.47 2.59 0.07
N GLY A 61 -18.36 1.82 0.13
CA GLY A 61 -17.78 1.26 1.33
C GLY A 61 -18.29 -0.14 1.69
N LYS A 62 -18.87 -0.88 0.74
CA LYS A 62 -19.22 -2.29 0.95
C LYS A 62 -18.02 -3.17 0.69
N LEU A 63 -17.84 -4.21 1.51
CA LEU A 63 -16.76 -5.17 1.35
C LEU A 63 -16.92 -5.96 0.04
N LEU A 64 -15.85 -6.03 -0.75
CA LEU A 64 -15.69 -6.87 -1.93
C LEU A 64 -14.83 -8.10 -1.62
N ALA A 65 -13.67 -7.89 -0.99
CA ALA A 65 -12.72 -8.94 -0.68
C ALA A 65 -11.86 -8.58 0.55
N THR A 66 -11.35 -9.60 1.23
CA THR A 66 -10.35 -9.48 2.28
C THR A 66 -9.20 -10.42 1.95
N TYR A 67 -7.98 -9.91 2.01
CA TYR A 67 -6.73 -10.64 1.76
C TYR A 67 -5.90 -10.68 3.03
N THR A 68 -5.57 -11.88 3.47
CA THR A 68 -4.73 -12.15 4.64
C THR A 68 -3.76 -13.28 4.34
N THR A 69 -2.77 -13.46 5.19
CA THR A 69 -1.84 -14.60 5.09
C THR A 69 -2.51 -15.97 5.21
N HIS A 70 -3.78 -16.03 5.67
CA HIS A 70 -4.54 -17.25 5.85
C HIS A 70 -5.39 -17.63 4.64
N ASN A 71 -5.82 -16.64 3.84
CA ASN A 71 -6.75 -16.86 2.74
C ASN A 71 -6.22 -16.42 1.37
N SER A 72 -5.01 -15.91 1.32
CA SER A 72 -4.36 -15.45 0.10
C SER A 72 -2.84 -15.66 0.18
N SER A 73 -2.12 -15.32 -0.90
CA SER A 73 -0.66 -15.31 -0.92
C SER A 73 -0.04 -14.01 -0.41
N LEU A 74 -0.78 -13.21 0.36
CA LEU A 74 -0.24 -12.05 1.04
C LEU A 74 0.85 -12.50 2.04
N SER A 75 2.04 -11.92 1.94
CA SER A 75 3.22 -12.36 2.70
C SER A 75 3.16 -11.97 4.19
N ASN A 76 2.47 -10.86 4.53
CA ASN A 76 2.34 -10.37 5.90
C ASN A 76 1.06 -9.56 6.08
N ASN A 77 0.37 -9.73 7.22
CA ASN A 77 -0.86 -9.00 7.56
C ASN A 77 -0.64 -7.56 8.00
N VAL A 78 0.60 -7.16 8.33
CA VAL A 78 0.93 -5.78 8.65
C VAL A 78 1.27 -5.04 7.35
N VAL A 79 0.24 -4.48 6.72
CA VAL A 79 0.36 -3.67 5.52
C VAL A 79 0.62 -2.23 5.92
N LEU A 80 1.76 -1.67 5.49
CA LEU A 80 2.20 -0.31 5.85
C LEU A 80 1.91 0.71 4.76
N SER A 81 1.96 0.30 3.49
CA SER A 81 1.82 1.21 2.36
C SER A 81 1.15 0.57 1.16
N LEU A 82 0.47 1.40 0.37
CA LEU A 82 -0.27 1.00 -0.83
C LEU A 82 0.05 1.99 -1.97
N ALA A 83 0.21 1.45 -3.17
CA ALA A 83 0.25 2.22 -4.40
C ALA A 83 -0.47 1.44 -5.51
N GLU A 84 -0.92 2.15 -6.55
CA GLU A 84 -1.44 1.52 -7.76
C GLU A 84 -0.47 1.78 -8.91
N ARG A 85 -0.21 0.75 -9.71
CA ARG A 85 0.52 0.84 -10.97
C ARG A 85 -0.16 -0.04 -12.00
N GLU A 86 -0.62 0.55 -13.10
CA GLU A 86 -1.21 -0.18 -14.24
C GLU A 86 -2.36 -1.13 -13.88
N GLY A 87 -3.15 -0.75 -12.86
CA GLY A 87 -4.27 -1.54 -12.36
C GLY A 87 -3.90 -2.58 -11.29
N GLU A 88 -2.61 -2.83 -11.07
CA GLU A 88 -2.11 -3.67 -9.98
C GLU A 88 -1.99 -2.88 -8.68
N ILE A 89 -2.25 -3.54 -7.57
CA ILE A 89 -2.08 -2.97 -6.23
C ILE A 89 -0.75 -3.44 -5.64
N TRP A 90 0.13 -2.48 -5.42
CA TRP A 90 1.42 -2.67 -4.80
C TRP A 90 1.30 -2.46 -3.30
N ILE A 91 1.69 -3.47 -2.53
CA ILE A 91 1.40 -3.60 -1.09
C ILE A 91 2.73 -3.75 -0.35
N GLY A 92 3.17 -2.69 0.31
CA GLY A 92 4.35 -2.70 1.17
C GLY A 92 3.99 -3.21 2.56
N THR A 93 4.75 -4.17 3.06
CA THR A 93 4.47 -4.85 4.33
C THR A 93 5.61 -4.69 5.33
N ASP A 94 5.34 -4.98 6.61
CA ASP A 94 6.36 -5.03 7.66
C ASP A 94 7.00 -6.43 7.71
N GLY A 95 8.14 -6.56 7.05
CA GLY A 95 8.94 -7.79 7.01
C GLY A 95 8.56 -8.80 5.93
N GLY A 96 7.51 -8.56 5.14
CA GLY A 96 7.09 -9.44 4.05
C GLY A 96 7.39 -8.92 2.64
N GLY A 97 8.20 -7.87 2.50
CA GLY A 97 8.52 -7.27 1.20
C GLY A 97 7.39 -6.48 0.57
N ILE A 98 7.35 -6.47 -0.76
CA ILE A 98 6.30 -5.86 -1.59
C ILE A 98 5.51 -6.96 -2.26
N ASN A 99 4.21 -7.02 -1.97
CA ASN A 99 3.29 -7.87 -2.70
C ASN A 99 2.66 -7.07 -3.84
N ILE A 100 2.47 -7.69 -4.99
CA ILE A 100 1.81 -7.09 -6.15
C ILE A 100 0.58 -7.94 -6.42
N LEU A 101 -0.59 -7.36 -6.22
CA LEU A 101 -1.87 -8.01 -6.43
C LEU A 101 -2.48 -7.54 -7.75
N ASP A 102 -2.81 -8.47 -8.62
CA ASP A 102 -3.76 -8.26 -9.71
C ASP A 102 -5.19 -8.42 -9.15
N PRO A 103 -5.97 -7.35 -9.02
CA PRO A 103 -7.30 -7.43 -8.42
C PRO A 103 -8.34 -8.16 -9.28
N GLU A 104 -8.09 -8.31 -10.58
CA GLU A 104 -9.03 -8.96 -11.50
C GLU A 104 -8.92 -10.49 -11.42
N THR A 105 -7.70 -10.99 -11.24
CA THR A 105 -7.44 -12.44 -11.15
C THR A 105 -7.26 -12.92 -9.70
N GLY A 106 -6.96 -12.01 -8.77
CA GLY A 106 -6.59 -12.34 -7.40
C GLY A 106 -5.18 -12.91 -7.27
N HIS A 107 -4.37 -12.85 -8.33
CA HIS A 107 -3.00 -13.34 -8.33
C HIS A 107 -2.07 -12.39 -7.57
N PHE A 108 -1.15 -12.98 -6.80
CA PHE A 108 -0.09 -12.27 -6.09
C PHE A 108 1.28 -12.61 -6.66
N SER A 109 2.10 -11.59 -6.87
CA SER A 109 3.54 -11.68 -7.05
C SER A 109 4.25 -11.07 -5.86
N LEU A 110 5.46 -11.53 -5.54
CA LEU A 110 6.22 -11.07 -4.37
C LEU A 110 7.61 -10.60 -4.78
N LEU A 111 7.96 -9.40 -4.33
CA LEU A 111 9.33 -8.91 -4.32
C LEU A 111 9.83 -8.92 -2.87
N GLU A 112 10.91 -9.67 -2.62
CA GLU A 112 11.47 -9.81 -1.28
C GLU A 112 13.00 -9.70 -1.29
N HIS A 113 13.57 -9.54 -0.12
CA HIS A 113 15.01 -9.61 0.08
C HIS A 113 15.48 -11.05 0.00
N VAL A 114 16.37 -11.33 -0.98
CA VAL A 114 17.02 -12.63 -1.13
C VAL A 114 18.52 -12.44 -0.83
N PRO A 115 19.03 -12.96 0.28
CA PRO A 115 20.45 -12.85 0.63
C PRO A 115 21.36 -13.40 -0.47
N GLY A 116 22.35 -12.60 -0.89
CA GLY A 116 23.31 -12.99 -1.95
C GLY A 116 22.82 -12.80 -3.39
N SER A 117 21.65 -12.19 -3.59
CA SER A 117 21.14 -11.83 -4.91
C SER A 117 21.35 -10.35 -5.19
N ASP A 118 22.22 -10.02 -6.15
CA ASP A 118 22.64 -8.63 -6.40
C ASP A 118 21.71 -7.82 -7.32
N ASN A 119 20.81 -8.44 -8.09
CA ASN A 119 20.16 -7.72 -9.21
C ASN A 119 18.63 -7.63 -9.20
N TYR A 120 17.90 -8.41 -8.39
CA TYR A 120 16.42 -8.41 -8.39
C TYR A 120 15.85 -8.65 -6.99
N SER A 121 16.58 -8.24 -5.96
CA SER A 121 16.23 -8.43 -4.57
C SER A 121 16.02 -7.09 -3.88
N LEU A 122 14.99 -6.99 -3.05
CA LEU A 122 14.85 -5.83 -2.18
C LEU A 122 16.02 -5.77 -1.17
N PRO A 123 16.48 -4.58 -0.78
CA PRO A 123 17.51 -4.45 0.24
C PRO A 123 16.97 -4.76 1.65
N ALA A 124 15.65 -4.72 1.83
CA ALA A 124 14.94 -5.05 3.07
C ALA A 124 13.48 -5.42 2.81
N ASN A 125 12.87 -6.18 3.71
CA ASN A 125 11.48 -6.64 3.61
C ASN A 125 10.46 -5.73 4.33
N SER A 126 10.90 -4.74 5.11
CA SER A 126 9.98 -3.80 5.76
C SER A 126 9.88 -2.52 4.93
N ILE A 127 8.72 -2.31 4.29
CA ILE A 127 8.46 -1.23 3.33
C ILE A 127 7.46 -0.24 3.91
N LEU A 128 7.97 0.91 4.35
CA LEU A 128 7.19 1.96 5.02
C LEU A 128 6.30 2.76 4.09
N CYS A 129 6.77 3.03 2.88
CA CYS A 129 6.03 3.83 1.92
C CYS A 129 6.25 3.32 0.50
N LEU A 130 5.21 3.47 -0.31
CA LEU A 130 5.20 3.24 -1.74
C LEU A 130 4.63 4.46 -2.44
N TYR A 131 5.20 4.81 -3.58
CA TYR A 131 4.73 5.89 -4.42
C TYR A 131 4.92 5.53 -5.89
N ASN A 132 3.86 5.64 -6.68
CA ASN A 132 3.94 5.55 -8.13
C ASN A 132 4.09 6.95 -8.71
N ASP A 133 5.18 7.21 -9.41
CA ASP A 133 5.42 8.51 -10.05
C ASP A 133 4.69 8.60 -11.42
N TYR A 134 4.71 9.81 -12.01
CA TYR A 134 4.07 10.08 -13.30
C TYR A 134 4.72 9.35 -14.49
N ASN A 135 5.90 8.73 -14.31
CA ASN A 135 6.56 7.87 -15.29
C ASN A 135 6.35 6.39 -15.04
N ASN A 136 5.40 6.03 -14.16
CA ASN A 136 5.12 4.66 -13.74
C ASN A 136 6.30 3.94 -13.04
N ASN A 137 7.19 4.69 -12.40
CA ASN A 137 8.19 4.08 -11.53
C ASN A 137 7.61 3.96 -10.11
N ILE A 138 7.78 2.80 -9.50
CA ILE A 138 7.48 2.62 -8.07
C ILE A 138 8.70 3.02 -7.26
N TRP A 139 8.48 3.93 -6.33
CA TRP A 139 9.43 4.30 -5.30
C TRP A 139 9.02 3.66 -3.99
N ALA A 140 9.95 2.96 -3.35
CA ALA A 140 9.72 2.29 -2.07
C ALA A 140 10.72 2.79 -1.04
N GLY A 141 10.21 3.25 0.09
CA GLY A 141 11.04 3.60 1.25
C GLY A 141 11.05 2.44 2.24
N SER A 142 12.25 1.92 2.56
CA SER A 142 12.43 0.81 3.49
C SER A 142 12.82 1.29 4.89
N ILE A 143 12.54 0.47 5.90
CA ILE A 143 13.09 0.69 7.24
C ILE A 143 14.59 0.37 7.20
N ARG A 144 15.45 1.36 7.39
CA ARG A 144 16.93 1.27 7.51
C ARG A 144 17.75 1.08 6.22
N ASN A 145 17.13 0.77 5.08
CA ASN A 145 17.87 0.49 3.84
C ASN A 145 17.60 1.51 2.71
N GLY A 146 17.12 2.70 3.08
CA GLY A 146 16.99 3.83 2.19
C GLY A 146 15.83 3.73 1.20
N LEU A 147 16.01 4.37 0.05
CA LEU A 147 15.01 4.51 -1.00
C LEU A 147 15.34 3.59 -2.17
N ILE A 148 14.31 2.92 -2.68
CA ILE A 148 14.39 1.97 -3.78
C ILE A 148 13.57 2.52 -4.94
N SER A 149 14.13 2.55 -6.15
CA SER A 149 13.40 2.80 -7.39
C SER A 149 13.22 1.49 -8.15
N ILE A 150 11.98 1.11 -8.40
CA ILE A 150 11.61 -0.09 -9.13
C ILE A 150 11.04 0.33 -10.48
N ARG A 151 11.73 -0.07 -11.55
CA ARG A 151 11.34 0.16 -12.93
C ARG A 151 11.04 -1.18 -13.59
N GLU A 152 10.40 -1.16 -14.73
CA GLU A 152 10.02 -2.36 -15.49
C GLU A 152 11.19 -3.32 -15.78
N VAL A 153 12.42 -2.80 -15.80
CA VAL A 153 13.64 -3.54 -16.23
C VAL A 153 14.75 -3.55 -15.18
N SER A 154 14.65 -2.77 -14.08
CA SER A 154 15.74 -2.71 -13.09
C SER A 154 15.32 -2.11 -11.75
N MET A 155 15.91 -2.62 -10.69
CA MET A 155 15.83 -2.07 -9.33
C MET A 155 17.09 -1.27 -9.02
N LYS A 156 16.96 -0.05 -8.49
CA LYS A 156 18.10 0.74 -7.98
C LYS A 156 17.83 1.13 -6.53
N THR A 157 18.82 0.92 -5.68
CA THR A 157 18.80 1.30 -4.27
C THR A 157 19.66 2.54 -4.05
N TYR A 158 19.16 3.49 -3.27
CA TYR A 158 19.85 4.70 -2.86
C TYR A 158 20.02 4.66 -1.33
N THR A 159 21.22 4.35 -0.85
CA THR A 159 21.55 4.26 0.58
C THR A 159 22.16 5.54 1.12
N ASP A 160 22.80 6.32 0.26
CA ASP A 160 23.52 7.55 0.62
C ASP A 160 22.83 8.74 -0.08
N LEU A 161 21.79 9.27 0.51
CA LEU A 161 21.30 10.59 0.12
C LEU A 161 22.25 11.62 0.71
N PRO A 162 22.85 12.54 -0.10
CA PRO A 162 23.66 13.60 0.45
C PRO A 162 22.81 14.40 1.44
N ALA A 163 23.36 14.63 2.62
CA ALA A 163 22.72 15.50 3.58
C ALA A 163 22.42 16.84 2.89
N THR A 164 21.14 17.21 2.81
CA THR A 164 20.78 18.56 2.39
C THR A 164 21.37 19.49 3.42
N THR A 165 22.46 20.18 3.08
CA THR A 165 22.88 21.37 3.83
C THR A 165 21.73 22.37 3.66
N ALA A 166 20.92 22.51 4.70
CA ALA A 166 20.02 23.64 4.82
C ALA A 166 20.89 24.88 5.03
N ASP A 167 20.94 25.75 4.02
CA ASP A 167 21.37 27.13 4.17
C ASP A 167 20.24 27.97 4.78
#